data_0e0d622d062289f8f06528edb0dff9ec
#
_entry.id   0e0d622d062289f8f06528edb0dff9ec
#
_cell.length_a   1.000
_cell.length_b   1.000
_cell.length_c   1.000
_cell.angle_alpha   90.00
_cell.angle_beta   90.00
_cell.angle_gamma   90.00
#
_symmetry.space_group_name_H-M   'P 1'
#
loop_
_entity.id
_entity.type
_entity.pdbx_description
1 polymer ?
#
loop_
_entity_poly.entity_id
_entity_poly.type
_entity_poly.pdbx_seq_one_letter_code
_entity_poly.pdbx_strand_id
1 'polypeptide(L)'
;EWFMVQGDFERNERLDSISCSLKRNQKKQFKRNKKDYPRLADHIGQFPLVMISPNDSEIITEGSEERRKFIDNVISQTDNRYLDKLIAYNKILLQRNTLLKNIKEKGVFDIGLLEVLNMQLVEVGEIIYLRRKQFMEEFNPAFQRHYTYLTGEAEVVNLTYDSQLHNDDFMRLLEGSVDRDRHLERTTQGIHKDDLVFTIHGEMPLKKFGSQGQQKSFLIALKLAQYKFLQEQNKFKPLLLLDDIFDKLDDRRTKKLMQMV
;
A
#
# COMPACT_ATOMS: atom_id res chain seq x y z
N GLU A 1 -19.96 -9.83 23.29
CA GLU A 1 -19.86 -10.43 21.95
C GLU A 1 -18.40 -10.69 21.60
N TRP A 2 -18.10 -11.87 21.10
CA TRP A 2 -16.80 -12.23 20.55
C TRP A 2 -16.99 -13.16 19.36
N PHE A 3 -16.04 -13.18 18.45
CA PHE A 3 -15.99 -14.17 17.38
C PHE A 3 -14.54 -14.64 17.15
N MET A 4 -14.40 -15.82 16.57
CA MET A 4 -13.14 -16.39 16.17
C MET A 4 -13.26 -16.95 14.76
N VAL A 5 -12.24 -16.70 13.95
CA VAL A 5 -12.05 -17.33 12.64
C VAL A 5 -10.79 -18.18 12.72
N GLN A 6 -10.87 -19.40 12.22
CA GLN A 6 -9.72 -20.30 12.13
C GLN A 6 -9.59 -20.81 10.70
N GLY A 7 -8.34 -20.94 10.23
CA GLY A 7 -8.00 -21.54 8.95
C GLY A 7 -6.76 -22.41 9.09
N ASP A 8 -6.80 -23.55 8.42
CA ASP A 8 -5.67 -24.47 8.33
C ASP A 8 -5.05 -24.34 6.94
N PHE A 9 -3.73 -24.13 6.89
CA PHE A 9 -2.94 -23.88 5.69
C PHE A 9 -1.89 -24.96 5.55
N GLU A 10 -1.86 -25.62 4.39
CA GLU A 10 -0.81 -26.60 4.07
C GLU A 10 0.15 -26.01 3.04
N ARG A 11 1.45 -26.13 3.31
CA ARG A 11 2.51 -25.73 2.39
C ARG A 11 3.73 -26.64 2.56
N ASN A 12 4.15 -27.32 1.48
CA ASN A 12 5.30 -28.22 1.50
C ASN A 12 5.20 -29.26 2.65
N GLU A 13 4.06 -29.94 2.75
CA GLU A 13 3.75 -30.96 3.78
C GLU A 13 3.72 -30.43 5.22
N ARG A 14 3.80 -29.11 5.39
CA ARG A 14 3.70 -28.46 6.69
C ARG A 14 2.33 -27.84 6.87
N LEU A 15 1.63 -28.27 7.91
CA LEU A 15 0.33 -27.74 8.30
C LEU A 15 0.50 -26.60 9.34
N ASP A 16 -0.08 -25.44 9.06
CA ASP A 16 -0.15 -24.31 9.97
C ASP A 16 -1.62 -23.96 10.26
N SER A 17 -2.01 -23.98 11.53
CA SER A 17 -3.32 -23.55 11.97
C SER A 17 -3.24 -22.10 12.45
N ILE A 18 -4.04 -21.21 11.82
CA ILE A 18 -4.11 -19.80 12.15
C ILE A 18 -5.47 -19.51 12.76
N SER A 19 -5.50 -18.88 13.91
CA SER A 19 -6.74 -18.39 14.50
C SER A 19 -6.67 -16.89 14.78
N CYS A 20 -7.75 -16.19 14.42
CA CYS A 20 -7.96 -14.78 14.71
C CYS A 20 -9.20 -14.65 15.61
N SER A 21 -9.04 -14.06 16.77
CA SER A 21 -10.16 -13.77 17.66
C SER A 21 -10.29 -12.29 17.95
N LEU A 22 -11.52 -11.82 18.03
CA LEU A 22 -11.87 -10.46 18.38
C LEU A 22 -12.95 -10.48 19.46
N LYS A 23 -12.70 -9.80 20.56
CA LYS A 23 -13.68 -9.51 21.59
C LYS A 23 -13.94 -8.00 21.62
N ARG A 24 -15.19 -7.61 21.85
CA ARG A 24 -15.59 -6.20 21.92
C ARG A 24 -14.71 -5.44 22.92
N ASN A 25 -14.19 -4.29 22.49
CA ASN A 25 -13.28 -3.43 23.27
C ASN A 25 -11.93 -4.06 23.62
N GLN A 26 -11.52 -5.12 22.94
CA GLN A 26 -10.18 -5.71 23.11
C GLN A 26 -9.42 -5.71 21.78
N LYS A 27 -8.08 -5.80 21.86
CA LYS A 27 -7.24 -5.95 20.68
C LYS A 27 -7.47 -7.31 20.03
N LYS A 28 -7.42 -7.34 18.68
CA LYS A 28 -7.39 -8.60 17.92
C LYS A 28 -6.23 -9.47 18.40
N GLN A 29 -6.50 -10.75 18.60
CA GLN A 29 -5.50 -11.75 18.91
C GLN A 29 -5.30 -12.68 17.72
N PHE A 30 -4.06 -12.86 17.31
CA PHE A 30 -3.67 -13.79 16.27
C PHE A 30 -2.76 -14.88 16.85
N LYS A 31 -3.07 -16.13 16.53
CA LYS A 31 -2.26 -17.28 16.93
C LYS A 31 -1.88 -18.13 15.73
N ARG A 32 -0.67 -18.67 15.75
CA ARG A 32 -0.21 -19.71 14.84
C ARG A 32 0.10 -20.97 15.64
N ASN A 33 -0.52 -22.07 15.30
CA ASN A 33 -0.36 -23.35 16.00
C ASN A 33 -0.59 -23.21 17.52
N LYS A 34 -1.64 -22.47 17.90
CA LYS A 34 -2.05 -22.16 19.30
C LYS A 34 -1.10 -21.19 20.04
N LYS A 35 -0.01 -20.70 19.44
CA LYS A 35 0.91 -19.71 20.03
C LYS A 35 0.57 -18.32 19.55
N ASP A 36 0.53 -17.36 20.46
CA ASP A 36 0.31 -15.95 20.11
C ASP A 36 1.50 -15.42 19.29
N TYR A 37 1.18 -14.55 18.31
CA TYR A 37 2.23 -13.74 17.67
C TYR A 37 2.70 -12.67 18.64
N PRO A 38 4.02 -12.46 18.80
CA PRO A 38 4.56 -11.37 19.62
C PRO A 38 4.03 -10.00 19.17
N ARG A 39 3.97 -9.80 17.83
CA ARG A 39 3.41 -8.60 17.19
C ARG A 39 2.50 -9.05 16.05
N LEU A 40 1.40 -8.33 15.84
CA LEU A 40 0.51 -8.59 14.70
C LEU A 40 1.23 -8.46 13.35
N ALA A 41 2.21 -7.56 13.27
CA ALA A 41 3.06 -7.38 12.10
C ALA A 41 3.81 -8.67 11.68
N ASP A 42 4.11 -9.57 12.64
CA ASP A 42 4.83 -10.82 12.37
C ASP A 42 3.98 -11.85 11.60
N HIS A 43 2.66 -11.64 11.53
CA HIS A 43 1.77 -12.44 10.69
C HIS A 43 1.81 -12.01 9.22
N ILE A 44 2.07 -10.72 8.94
CA ILE A 44 2.04 -10.18 7.58
C ILE A 44 3.12 -10.87 6.72
N GLY A 45 2.73 -11.31 5.53
CA GLY A 45 3.61 -12.02 4.59
C GLY A 45 3.78 -13.52 4.84
N GLN A 46 3.27 -14.08 5.98
CA GLN A 46 3.35 -15.52 6.22
C GLN A 46 2.46 -16.32 5.27
N PHE A 47 1.29 -15.77 4.92
CA PHE A 47 0.32 -16.33 4.00
C PHE A 47 -0.06 -15.26 2.98
N PRO A 48 0.79 -15.03 1.96
CA PRO A 48 0.55 -13.99 0.97
C PRO A 48 -0.78 -14.21 0.27
N LEU A 49 -1.55 -13.14 0.19
CA LEU A 49 -2.91 -13.16 -0.34
C LEU A 49 -3.11 -11.97 -1.28
N VAL A 50 -3.75 -12.23 -2.40
CA VAL A 50 -4.33 -11.21 -3.26
C VAL A 50 -5.82 -11.42 -3.35
N MET A 51 -6.58 -10.41 -3.03
CA MET A 51 -8.03 -10.38 -3.22
C MET A 51 -8.37 -9.37 -4.31
N ILE A 52 -9.23 -9.76 -5.22
CA ILE A 52 -9.85 -8.87 -6.22
C ILE A 52 -11.33 -8.78 -5.87
N SER A 53 -11.79 -7.59 -5.56
CA SER A 53 -13.17 -7.34 -5.13
C SER A 53 -13.71 -6.02 -5.72
N PRO A 54 -15.03 -5.79 -5.70
CA PRO A 54 -15.61 -4.52 -6.13
C PRO A 54 -15.06 -3.29 -5.40
N ASN A 55 -14.70 -3.43 -4.12
CA ASN A 55 -14.16 -2.35 -3.30
C ASN A 55 -12.79 -1.86 -3.77
N ASP A 56 -12.05 -2.65 -4.56
CA ASP A 56 -10.77 -2.22 -5.13
C ASP A 56 -10.89 -1.00 -6.05
N SER A 57 -12.11 -0.69 -6.51
CA SER A 57 -12.40 0.56 -7.24
C SER A 57 -11.97 1.81 -6.47
N GLU A 58 -11.93 1.76 -5.13
CA GLU A 58 -11.48 2.85 -4.27
C GLU A 58 -10.01 3.25 -4.57
N ILE A 59 -9.17 2.34 -5.05
CA ILE A 59 -7.79 2.64 -5.46
C ILE A 59 -7.77 3.69 -6.59
N ILE A 60 -8.76 3.68 -7.49
CA ILE A 60 -8.89 4.66 -8.57
C ILE A 60 -9.73 5.85 -8.11
N THR A 61 -10.85 5.61 -7.44
CA THR A 61 -11.86 6.65 -7.18
C THR A 61 -11.56 7.51 -5.98
N GLU A 62 -10.84 6.97 -4.98
CA GLU A 62 -10.50 7.71 -3.77
C GLU A 62 -9.17 8.49 -3.88
N GLY A 63 -8.72 9.05 -2.77
CA GLY A 63 -7.50 9.85 -2.69
C GLY A 63 -6.22 9.02 -2.72
N SER A 64 -5.08 9.71 -2.67
CA SER A 64 -3.73 9.10 -2.64
C SER A 64 -3.51 8.17 -1.44
N GLU A 65 -4.31 8.28 -0.38
CA GLU A 65 -4.19 7.42 0.78
C GLU A 65 -4.44 5.95 0.44
N GLU A 66 -5.50 5.64 -0.35
CA GLU A 66 -5.80 4.26 -0.76
C GLU A 66 -4.71 3.70 -1.68
N ARG A 67 -4.14 4.52 -2.55
CA ARG A 67 -3.03 4.11 -3.42
C ARG A 67 -1.74 3.87 -2.63
N ARG A 68 -1.45 4.69 -1.60
CA ARG A 68 -0.34 4.39 -0.66
C ARG A 68 -0.58 3.11 0.13
N LYS A 69 -1.80 2.90 0.65
CA LYS A 69 -2.15 1.64 1.33
C LYS A 69 -1.93 0.42 0.42
N PHE A 70 -2.27 0.55 -0.86
CA PHE A 70 -2.03 -0.53 -1.83
C PHE A 70 -0.53 -0.86 -1.92
N ILE A 71 0.34 0.13 -2.23
CA ILE A 71 1.78 -0.12 -2.38
C ILE A 71 2.40 -0.63 -1.08
N ASP A 72 2.03 -0.04 0.07
CA ASP A 72 2.55 -0.42 1.38
C ASP A 72 2.14 -1.85 1.75
N ASN A 73 0.90 -2.25 1.44
CA ASN A 73 0.43 -3.61 1.66
C ASN A 73 1.18 -4.64 0.80
N VAL A 74 1.47 -4.31 -0.46
CA VAL A 74 2.18 -5.23 -1.34
C VAL A 74 3.62 -5.43 -0.86
N ILE A 75 4.35 -4.34 -0.60
CA ILE A 75 5.74 -4.40 -0.14
C ILE A 75 5.83 -5.11 1.22
N SER A 76 4.93 -4.79 2.16
CA SER A 76 4.95 -5.36 3.51
C SER A 76 4.74 -6.87 3.55
N GLN A 77 4.09 -7.47 2.54
CA GLN A 77 3.94 -8.92 2.44
C GLN A 77 5.24 -9.66 2.07
N THR A 78 6.25 -8.94 1.61
CA THR A 78 7.54 -9.52 1.18
C THR A 78 8.74 -8.99 1.97
N ASP A 79 8.56 -7.87 2.68
CA ASP A 79 9.63 -7.14 3.35
C ASP A 79 9.19 -6.66 4.74
N ASN A 80 9.51 -7.47 5.76
CA ASN A 80 9.20 -7.13 7.15
C ASN A 80 9.99 -5.91 7.66
N ARG A 81 11.19 -5.64 7.10
CA ARG A 81 11.99 -4.47 7.48
C ARG A 81 11.30 -3.19 6.99
N TYR A 82 10.74 -3.24 5.78
CA TYR A 82 9.92 -2.15 5.26
C TYR A 82 8.72 -1.87 6.17
N LEU A 83 8.00 -2.91 6.58
CA LEU A 83 6.85 -2.78 7.48
C LEU A 83 7.25 -2.16 8.82
N ASP A 84 8.37 -2.58 9.41
CA ASP A 84 8.88 -2.00 10.66
C ASP A 84 9.22 -0.51 10.48
N LYS A 85 9.84 -0.12 9.37
CA LYS A 85 10.13 1.28 9.06
C LYS A 85 8.85 2.09 8.83
N LEU A 86 7.85 1.53 8.15
CA LEU A 86 6.54 2.18 7.95
C LEU A 86 5.81 2.42 9.28
N ILE A 87 5.83 1.45 10.18
CA ILE A 87 5.26 1.60 11.54
C ILE A 87 5.99 2.70 12.31
N ALA A 88 7.34 2.70 12.27
CA ALA A 88 8.17 3.73 12.92
C ALA A 88 7.87 5.12 12.36
N TYR A 89 7.83 5.26 11.03
CA TYR A 89 7.51 6.53 10.36
C TYR A 89 6.16 7.08 10.80
N ASN A 90 5.12 6.27 10.79
CA ASN A 90 3.78 6.69 11.19
C ASN A 90 3.73 7.13 12.67
N LYS A 91 4.47 6.47 13.55
CA LYS A 91 4.58 6.87 14.94
C LYS A 91 5.28 8.22 15.12
N ILE A 92 6.40 8.44 14.43
CA ILE A 92 7.16 9.70 14.48
C ILE A 92 6.32 10.83 13.86
N LEU A 93 5.65 10.58 12.74
CA LEU A 93 4.75 11.53 12.08
C LEU A 93 3.62 11.97 13.03
N LEU A 94 3.02 11.03 13.77
CA LEU A 94 2.00 11.33 14.77
C LEU A 94 2.57 12.21 15.89
N GLN A 95 3.77 11.90 16.39
CA GLN A 95 4.44 12.70 17.43
C GLN A 95 4.72 14.13 16.93
N ARG A 96 5.25 14.28 15.71
CA ARG A 96 5.49 15.58 15.10
C ARG A 96 4.20 16.39 14.92
N ASN A 97 3.14 15.77 14.43
CA ASN A 97 1.84 16.43 14.29
C ASN A 97 1.24 16.82 15.65
N THR A 98 1.43 16.01 16.69
CA THR A 98 1.03 16.34 18.06
C THR A 98 1.81 17.54 18.59
N LEU A 99 3.14 17.60 18.35
CA LEU A 99 3.95 18.75 18.71
C LEU A 99 3.43 20.02 18.03
N LEU A 100 3.18 19.97 16.71
CA LEU A 100 2.67 21.13 15.93
C LEU A 100 1.34 21.64 16.46
N LYS A 101 0.42 20.77 16.88
CA LYS A 101 -0.86 21.16 17.53
C LYS A 101 -0.64 21.81 18.87
N ASN A 102 0.22 21.24 19.72
CA ASN A 102 0.50 21.78 21.06
C ASN A 102 1.12 23.17 21.01
N ILE A 103 1.88 23.51 19.98
CA ILE A 103 2.47 24.84 19.80
C ILE A 103 1.38 25.89 19.75
N LYS A 104 0.32 25.65 18.96
CA LYS A 104 -0.79 26.60 18.81
C LYS A 104 -1.59 26.75 20.09
N GLU A 105 -1.81 25.66 20.82
CA GLU A 105 -2.59 25.65 22.07
C GLU A 105 -1.85 26.28 23.25
N LYS A 106 -0.54 26.03 23.37
CA LYS A 106 0.26 26.39 24.56
C LYS A 106 1.25 27.53 24.33
N GLY A 107 1.44 27.97 23.09
CA GLY A 107 2.38 29.04 22.72
C GLY A 107 3.87 28.70 22.91
N VAL A 108 4.20 27.48 23.33
CA VAL A 108 5.58 27.04 23.52
C VAL A 108 6.04 26.23 22.31
N PHE A 109 7.08 26.72 21.63
CA PHE A 109 7.68 26.05 20.48
C PHE A 109 9.02 25.43 20.88
N ASP A 110 9.04 24.12 21.04
CA ASP A 110 10.26 23.36 21.26
C ASP A 110 10.90 23.02 19.89
N ILE A 111 11.80 23.92 19.46
CA ILE A 111 12.54 23.79 18.20
C ILE A 111 13.44 22.54 18.24
N GLY A 112 14.11 22.28 19.37
CA GLY A 112 15.01 21.13 19.51
C GLY A 112 14.29 19.79 19.34
N LEU A 113 13.09 19.66 19.93
CA LEU A 113 12.28 18.46 19.74
C LEU A 113 11.79 18.32 18.28
N LEU A 114 11.43 19.43 17.61
CA LEU A 114 11.03 19.39 16.20
C LEU A 114 12.19 18.92 15.32
N GLU A 115 13.41 19.40 15.55
CA GLU A 115 14.61 19.00 14.81
C GLU A 115 14.90 17.50 14.98
N VAL A 116 14.82 16.99 16.23
CA VAL A 116 14.98 15.55 16.49
C VAL A 116 13.94 14.72 15.76
N LEU A 117 12.68 15.14 15.75
CA LEU A 117 11.61 14.44 15.02
C LEU A 117 11.81 14.52 13.49
N ASN A 118 12.32 15.65 12.97
CA ASN A 118 12.67 15.79 11.56
C ASN A 118 13.78 14.80 11.19
N MET A 119 14.88 14.73 11.95
CA MET A 119 15.98 13.77 11.70
C MET A 119 15.47 12.34 11.70
N GLN A 120 14.62 11.96 12.64
CA GLN A 120 14.04 10.62 12.69
C GLN A 120 13.11 10.33 11.50
N LEU A 121 12.30 11.30 11.06
CA LEU A 121 11.45 11.16 9.87
C LEU A 121 12.28 10.97 8.61
N VAL A 122 13.36 11.72 8.46
CA VAL A 122 14.29 11.61 7.33
C VAL A 122 14.89 10.21 7.29
N GLU A 123 15.50 9.75 8.40
CA GLU A 123 16.16 8.44 8.47
C GLU A 123 15.26 7.30 8.01
N VAL A 124 14.01 7.25 8.51
CA VAL A 124 13.10 6.16 8.15
C VAL A 124 12.37 6.41 6.83
N GLY A 125 12.09 7.66 6.50
CA GLY A 125 11.34 8.04 5.29
C GLY A 125 12.13 7.81 4.01
N GLU A 126 13.43 8.08 4.00
CA GLU A 126 14.29 7.80 2.84
C GLU A 126 14.36 6.31 2.52
N ILE A 127 14.44 5.45 3.54
CA ILE A 127 14.41 3.99 3.37
C ILE A 127 13.10 3.56 2.70
N ILE A 128 11.97 4.10 3.15
CA ILE A 128 10.64 3.80 2.60
C ILE A 128 10.54 4.31 1.16
N TYR A 129 10.99 5.53 0.88
CA TYR A 129 11.01 6.12 -0.45
C TYR A 129 11.81 5.26 -1.44
N LEU A 130 13.06 4.92 -1.09
CA LEU A 130 13.92 4.10 -1.94
C LEU A 130 13.28 2.72 -2.22
N ARG A 131 12.67 2.11 -1.21
CA ARG A 131 12.01 0.81 -1.39
C ARG A 131 10.76 0.90 -2.26
N ARG A 132 9.96 1.96 -2.14
CA ARG A 132 8.81 2.21 -3.02
C ARG A 132 9.26 2.44 -4.46
N LYS A 133 10.32 3.24 -4.67
CA LYS A 133 10.90 3.49 -5.99
C LYS A 133 11.36 2.17 -6.65
N GLN A 134 12.16 1.38 -5.94
CA GLN A 134 12.61 0.08 -6.41
C GLN A 134 11.42 -0.86 -6.72
N PHE A 135 10.42 -0.92 -5.83
CA PHE A 135 9.21 -1.70 -6.07
C PHE A 135 8.53 -1.32 -7.37
N MET A 136 8.41 -0.04 -7.67
CA MET A 136 7.76 0.42 -8.91
C MET A 136 8.54 0.03 -10.17
N GLU A 137 9.88 0.05 -10.10
CA GLU A 137 10.73 -0.42 -11.20
C GLU A 137 10.53 -1.93 -11.49
N GLU A 138 10.35 -2.74 -10.44
CA GLU A 138 10.08 -4.18 -10.55
C GLU A 138 8.62 -4.46 -10.97
N PHE A 139 7.67 -3.71 -10.43
CA PHE A 139 6.24 -3.94 -10.55
C PHE A 139 5.65 -3.48 -11.88
N ASN A 140 6.04 -2.30 -12.36
CA ASN A 140 5.43 -1.65 -13.52
C ASN A 140 5.52 -2.51 -14.81
N PRO A 141 6.63 -3.19 -15.13
CA PRO A 141 6.68 -4.08 -16.30
C PRO A 141 5.66 -5.23 -16.24
N ALA A 142 5.40 -5.79 -15.07
CA ALA A 142 4.39 -6.83 -14.89
C ALA A 142 2.98 -6.26 -15.07
N PHE A 143 2.70 -5.09 -14.50
CA PHE A 143 1.44 -4.38 -14.68
C PHE A 143 1.15 -4.10 -16.16
N GLN A 144 2.11 -3.56 -16.92
CA GLN A 144 1.95 -3.26 -18.34
C GLN A 144 1.65 -4.52 -19.15
N ARG A 145 2.38 -5.62 -18.91
CA ARG A 145 2.11 -6.91 -19.58
C ARG A 145 0.69 -7.41 -19.33
N HIS A 146 0.21 -7.36 -18.07
CA HIS A 146 -1.13 -7.81 -17.74
C HIS A 146 -2.21 -6.92 -18.34
N TYR A 147 -2.01 -5.60 -18.33
CA TYR A 147 -2.96 -4.66 -18.94
C TYR A 147 -3.07 -4.88 -20.44
N THR A 148 -1.94 -4.91 -21.15
CA THR A 148 -1.89 -5.16 -22.59
C THR A 148 -2.52 -6.51 -22.96
N TYR A 149 -2.27 -7.55 -22.19
CA TYR A 149 -2.90 -8.85 -22.42
C TYR A 149 -4.42 -8.79 -22.28
N LEU A 150 -4.95 -8.11 -21.28
CA LEU A 150 -6.40 -7.99 -21.05
C LEU A 150 -7.10 -7.15 -22.13
N THR A 151 -6.53 -5.99 -22.47
CA THR A 151 -7.20 -5.00 -23.33
C THR A 151 -6.79 -5.06 -24.80
N GLY A 152 -5.61 -5.60 -25.09
CA GLY A 152 -4.94 -5.50 -26.38
C GLY A 152 -4.04 -4.27 -26.44
N GLU A 153 -3.35 -4.09 -27.56
CA GLU A 153 -2.34 -3.03 -27.71
C GLU A 153 -2.93 -1.64 -27.99
N ALA A 154 -4.25 -1.56 -28.20
CA ALA A 154 -4.91 -0.30 -28.58
C ALA A 154 -5.06 0.72 -27.44
N GLU A 155 -4.90 0.28 -26.20
CA GLU A 155 -5.08 1.13 -25.03
C GLU A 155 -3.73 1.33 -24.30
N VAL A 156 -3.29 2.59 -24.20
CA VAL A 156 -2.07 2.96 -23.47
C VAL A 156 -2.45 3.54 -22.11
N VAL A 157 -1.91 2.93 -21.05
CA VAL A 157 -2.03 3.41 -19.67
C VAL A 157 -0.67 3.57 -19.05
N ASN A 158 -0.56 4.49 -18.07
CA ASN A 158 0.66 4.64 -17.27
C ASN A 158 0.34 4.53 -15.78
N LEU A 159 1.31 3.99 -15.06
CA LEU A 159 1.35 3.88 -13.62
C LEU A 159 2.67 4.49 -13.16
N THR A 160 2.60 5.64 -12.49
CA THR A 160 3.79 6.40 -12.10
C THR A 160 3.77 6.66 -10.59
N TYR A 161 4.91 6.47 -9.95
CA TYR A 161 5.10 6.86 -8.55
C TYR A 161 5.51 8.32 -8.50
N ASP A 162 4.71 9.13 -7.82
CA ASP A 162 4.95 10.55 -7.59
C ASP A 162 5.38 10.78 -6.14
N SER A 163 6.53 11.42 -5.95
CA SER A 163 7.07 11.74 -4.64
C SER A 163 7.86 13.04 -4.70
N GLN A 164 7.72 13.86 -3.67
CA GLN A 164 8.51 15.07 -3.49
C GLN A 164 10.01 14.78 -3.41
N LEU A 165 10.37 13.59 -2.91
CA LEU A 165 11.76 13.13 -2.77
C LEU A 165 12.43 12.76 -4.10
N HIS A 166 11.72 12.82 -5.22
CA HIS A 166 12.35 12.65 -6.54
C HIS A 166 13.31 13.81 -6.88
N ASN A 167 12.98 15.01 -6.41
CA ASN A 167 13.63 16.24 -6.83
C ASN A 167 14.29 17.02 -5.68
N ASP A 168 13.93 16.69 -4.42
CA ASP A 168 14.36 17.45 -3.25
C ASP A 168 14.85 16.54 -2.12
N ASP A 169 15.75 17.09 -1.31
CA ASP A 169 16.21 16.49 -0.05
C ASP A 169 15.11 16.54 1.01
N PHE A 170 14.89 15.43 1.73
CA PHE A 170 13.78 15.33 2.68
C PHE A 170 13.94 16.28 3.87
N MET A 171 15.16 16.47 4.40
CA MET A 171 15.39 17.42 5.49
C MET A 171 15.06 18.84 5.04
N ARG A 172 15.52 19.24 3.87
CA ARG A 172 15.23 20.56 3.29
C ARG A 172 13.74 20.80 3.11
N LEU A 173 12.99 19.78 2.66
CA LEU A 173 11.54 19.86 2.53
C LEU A 173 10.86 20.10 3.88
N LEU A 174 11.29 19.39 4.95
CA LEU A 174 10.73 19.55 6.29
C LEU A 174 11.05 20.91 6.88
N GLU A 175 12.30 21.38 6.74
CA GLU A 175 12.74 22.71 7.23
C GLU A 175 12.00 23.82 6.50
N GLY A 176 11.92 23.75 5.18
CA GLY A 176 11.24 24.76 4.36
C GLY A 176 9.72 24.82 4.57
N SER A 177 9.13 23.80 5.18
CA SER A 177 7.66 23.75 5.41
C SER A 177 7.24 24.10 6.84
N VAL A 178 8.15 24.42 7.76
CA VAL A 178 7.86 24.57 9.20
C VAL A 178 6.73 25.58 9.46
N ASP A 179 6.75 26.74 8.84
CA ASP A 179 5.72 27.77 9.07
C ASP A 179 4.34 27.32 8.55
N ARG A 180 4.31 26.65 7.39
CA ARG A 180 3.10 26.05 6.84
C ARG A 180 2.58 24.93 7.73
N ASP A 181 3.46 24.07 8.22
CA ASP A 181 3.13 22.94 9.09
C ASP A 181 2.54 23.44 10.42
N ARG A 182 3.13 24.50 11.00
CA ARG A 182 2.62 25.16 12.20
C ARG A 182 1.21 25.76 11.98
N HIS A 183 1.02 26.43 10.85
CA HIS A 183 -0.28 27.02 10.52
C HIS A 183 -1.37 25.96 10.35
N LEU A 184 -1.03 24.85 9.66
CA LEU A 184 -1.95 23.74 9.36
C LEU A 184 -1.98 22.65 10.45
N GLU A 185 -1.17 22.77 11.52
CA GLU A 185 -1.09 21.82 12.64
C GLU A 185 -0.75 20.38 12.21
N ARG A 186 -0.07 20.24 11.07
CA ARG A 186 0.28 18.94 10.49
C ARG A 186 1.46 19.04 9.54
N THR A 187 2.19 17.94 9.42
CA THR A 187 3.27 17.78 8.44
C THR A 187 2.73 17.78 7.02
N THR A 188 3.24 18.68 6.17
CA THR A 188 2.77 18.87 4.80
C THR A 188 3.71 18.28 3.75
N GLN A 189 4.91 17.86 4.12
CA GLN A 189 5.94 17.33 3.24
C GLN A 189 6.38 15.94 3.68
N GLY A 190 6.79 15.08 2.72
CA GLY A 190 7.33 13.74 2.96
C GLY A 190 6.49 12.61 2.39
N ILE A 191 6.95 11.37 2.59
CA ILE A 191 6.43 10.15 1.94
C ILE A 191 4.94 9.85 2.19
N HIS A 192 4.34 10.41 3.23
CA HIS A 192 2.90 10.33 3.48
C HIS A 192 2.07 11.23 2.55
N LYS A 193 2.74 11.99 1.67
CA LYS A 193 2.15 12.78 0.59
C LYS A 193 2.36 12.16 -0.80
N ASP A 194 3.16 11.10 -0.89
CA ASP A 194 3.36 10.38 -2.15
C ASP A 194 2.05 9.90 -2.77
N ASP A 195 2.08 9.69 -4.08
CA ASP A 195 0.95 9.15 -4.82
C ASP A 195 1.37 8.13 -5.88
N LEU A 196 0.41 7.30 -6.31
CA LEU A 196 0.47 6.56 -7.56
C LEU A 196 -0.45 7.24 -8.58
N VAL A 197 0.14 7.80 -9.61
CA VAL A 197 -0.59 8.50 -10.66
C VAL A 197 -0.97 7.51 -11.74
N PHE A 198 -2.28 7.42 -12.02
CA PHE A 198 -2.86 6.55 -13.04
C PHE A 198 -3.36 7.39 -14.20
N THR A 199 -2.79 7.17 -15.40
CA THR A 199 -3.20 7.89 -16.59
C THR A 199 -3.58 6.95 -17.74
N ILE A 200 -4.36 7.45 -18.68
CA ILE A 200 -4.81 6.79 -19.88
C ILE A 200 -4.71 7.76 -21.08
N HIS A 201 -4.51 7.25 -22.27
CA HIS A 201 -4.40 8.07 -23.50
C HIS A 201 -3.35 9.19 -23.38
N GLY A 202 -2.17 8.85 -22.85
CA GLY A 202 -1.11 9.78 -22.52
C GLY A 202 -1.16 10.23 -21.07
N GLU A 203 -1.48 11.51 -20.80
CA GLU A 203 -1.45 12.08 -19.46
C GLU A 203 -2.84 12.29 -18.82
N MET A 204 -3.91 11.80 -19.46
CA MET A 204 -5.26 12.01 -18.93
C MET A 204 -5.51 11.15 -17.68
N PRO A 205 -5.95 11.74 -16.54
CA PRO A 205 -6.27 10.98 -15.34
C PRO A 205 -7.29 9.86 -15.58
N LEU A 206 -6.93 8.62 -15.27
CA LEU A 206 -7.78 7.44 -15.47
C LEU A 206 -9.13 7.57 -14.76
N LYS A 207 -9.14 8.12 -13.54
CA LYS A 207 -10.38 8.36 -12.76
C LYS A 207 -11.42 9.16 -13.53
N LYS A 208 -10.98 10.14 -14.31
CA LYS A 208 -11.89 11.11 -14.99
C LYS A 208 -12.21 10.70 -16.43
N PHE A 209 -11.24 10.13 -17.14
CA PHE A 209 -11.32 9.91 -18.58
C PHE A 209 -11.43 8.43 -18.97
N GLY A 210 -11.13 7.51 -18.04
CA GLY A 210 -11.29 6.08 -18.29
C GLY A 210 -12.75 5.64 -18.20
N SER A 211 -13.21 4.85 -19.18
CA SER A 211 -14.49 4.16 -19.08
C SER A 211 -14.50 3.17 -17.91
N GLN A 212 -15.67 2.74 -17.46
CA GLN A 212 -15.79 1.74 -16.38
C GLN A 212 -15.04 0.43 -16.71
N GLY A 213 -15.12 -0.02 -17.96
CA GLY A 213 -14.39 -1.21 -18.43
C GLY A 213 -12.87 -1.03 -18.40
N GLN A 214 -12.36 0.17 -18.76
CA GLN A 214 -10.94 0.50 -18.71
C GLN A 214 -10.45 0.57 -17.28
N GLN A 215 -11.18 1.24 -16.37
CA GLN A 215 -10.85 1.31 -14.95
C GLN A 215 -10.82 -0.09 -14.33
N LYS A 216 -11.80 -0.95 -14.64
CA LYS A 216 -11.84 -2.34 -14.15
C LYS A 216 -10.68 -3.17 -14.70
N SER A 217 -10.35 -3.05 -15.99
CA SER A 217 -9.18 -3.73 -16.57
C SER A 217 -7.88 -3.27 -15.93
N PHE A 218 -7.77 -1.98 -15.63
CA PHE A 218 -6.62 -1.42 -14.92
C PHE A 218 -6.46 -2.05 -13.52
N LEU A 219 -7.54 -2.12 -12.74
CA LEU A 219 -7.53 -2.74 -11.41
C LEU A 219 -7.18 -4.22 -11.45
N ILE A 220 -7.75 -4.97 -12.40
CA ILE A 220 -7.43 -6.39 -12.56
C ILE A 220 -5.96 -6.55 -12.92
N ALA A 221 -5.44 -5.78 -13.87
CA ALA A 221 -4.02 -5.80 -14.22
C ALA A 221 -3.11 -5.46 -13.04
N LEU A 222 -3.51 -4.46 -12.22
CA LEU A 222 -2.80 -4.06 -11.01
C LEU A 222 -2.73 -5.22 -9.99
N LYS A 223 -3.85 -5.92 -9.77
CA LYS A 223 -3.92 -7.05 -8.85
C LYS A 223 -3.21 -8.29 -9.36
N LEU A 224 -3.25 -8.55 -10.65
CA LEU A 224 -2.47 -9.64 -11.25
C LEU A 224 -0.97 -9.36 -11.20
N ALA A 225 -0.56 -8.11 -11.38
CA ALA A 225 0.83 -7.70 -11.16
C ALA A 225 1.24 -7.86 -9.69
N GLN A 226 0.36 -7.53 -8.74
CA GLN A 226 0.56 -7.82 -7.32
C GLN A 226 0.76 -9.31 -7.06
N TYR A 227 -0.10 -10.15 -7.62
CA TYR A 227 0.01 -11.62 -7.50
C TYR A 227 1.35 -12.12 -8.03
N LYS A 228 1.74 -11.65 -9.22
CA LYS A 228 3.01 -12.03 -9.87
C LYS A 228 4.22 -11.58 -9.04
N PHE A 229 4.22 -10.34 -8.57
CA PHE A 229 5.26 -9.81 -7.70
C PHE A 229 5.41 -10.64 -6.41
N LEU A 230 4.29 -10.91 -5.71
CA LEU A 230 4.31 -11.73 -4.50
C LEU A 230 4.82 -13.15 -4.77
N GLN A 231 4.44 -13.76 -5.91
CA GLN A 231 4.91 -15.09 -6.32
C GLN A 231 6.43 -15.11 -6.52
N GLU A 232 6.97 -14.12 -7.22
CA GLU A 232 8.40 -14.02 -7.52
C GLU A 232 9.24 -13.81 -6.25
N GLN A 233 8.79 -12.93 -5.36
CA GLN A 233 9.48 -12.64 -4.10
C GLN A 233 9.44 -13.82 -3.12
N ASN A 234 8.30 -14.47 -2.98
CA ASN A 234 8.12 -15.57 -2.02
C ASN A 234 8.53 -16.93 -2.57
N LYS A 235 8.73 -17.07 -3.90
CA LYS A 235 9.04 -18.34 -4.59
C LYS A 235 7.96 -19.42 -4.44
N PHE A 236 6.73 -19.04 -4.09
CA PHE A 236 5.55 -19.88 -4.08
C PHE A 236 4.31 -19.06 -4.46
N LYS A 237 3.22 -19.73 -4.86
CA LYS A 237 1.99 -19.07 -5.28
C LYS A 237 1.25 -18.47 -4.09
N PRO A 238 0.94 -17.16 -4.09
CA PRO A 238 0.01 -16.56 -3.14
C PRO A 238 -1.39 -17.14 -3.28
N LEU A 239 -2.23 -17.00 -2.26
CA LEU A 239 -3.66 -17.23 -2.38
C LEU A 239 -4.28 -16.14 -3.25
N LEU A 240 -5.14 -16.52 -4.20
CA LEU A 240 -5.90 -15.59 -5.00
C LEU A 240 -7.39 -15.77 -4.71
N LEU A 241 -8.02 -14.71 -4.21
CA LEU A 241 -9.45 -14.67 -3.96
C LEU A 241 -10.11 -13.74 -4.99
N LEU A 242 -11.15 -14.24 -5.65
CA LEU A 242 -11.88 -13.54 -6.67
C LEU A 242 -13.32 -13.35 -6.19
N ASP A 243 -13.71 -12.11 -5.91
CA ASP A 243 -15.01 -11.76 -5.42
C ASP A 243 -15.72 -10.85 -6.42
N ASP A 244 -16.77 -11.36 -7.03
CA ASP A 244 -17.68 -10.65 -7.96
C ASP A 244 -16.97 -9.88 -9.10
N ILE A 245 -15.89 -10.48 -9.63
CA ILE A 245 -15.01 -9.81 -10.60
C ILE A 245 -15.58 -9.79 -12.03
N PHE A 246 -16.53 -10.67 -12.34
CA PHE A 246 -17.04 -10.84 -13.70
C PHE A 246 -18.10 -9.82 -14.08
N ASP A 247 -18.70 -9.14 -13.10
CA ASP A 247 -19.64 -8.07 -13.36
C ASP A 247 -18.94 -6.90 -14.12
N LYS A 248 -19.57 -6.44 -15.20
CA LYS A 248 -19.06 -5.35 -16.08
C LYS A 248 -17.76 -5.65 -16.86
N LEU A 249 -17.31 -6.91 -16.97
CA LEU A 249 -16.32 -7.34 -17.94
C LEU A 249 -17.02 -7.95 -19.14
N ASP A 250 -16.51 -7.67 -20.35
CA ASP A 250 -16.93 -8.38 -21.54
C ASP A 250 -16.40 -9.84 -21.56
N ASP A 251 -17.05 -10.72 -22.34
CA ASP A 251 -16.72 -12.14 -22.41
C ASP A 251 -15.25 -12.39 -22.82
N ARG A 252 -14.69 -11.52 -23.67
CA ARG A 252 -13.29 -11.65 -24.11
C ARG A 252 -12.31 -11.41 -22.97
N ARG A 253 -12.53 -10.37 -22.16
CA ARG A 253 -11.69 -10.04 -20.99
C ARG A 253 -11.86 -11.08 -19.89
N THR A 254 -13.09 -11.55 -19.67
CA THR A 254 -13.39 -12.64 -18.75
C THR A 254 -12.62 -13.91 -19.11
N LYS A 255 -12.68 -14.34 -20.38
CA LYS A 255 -11.95 -15.52 -20.85
C LYS A 255 -10.44 -15.38 -20.69
N LYS A 256 -9.88 -14.21 -21.01
CA LYS A 256 -8.45 -13.93 -20.82
C LYS A 256 -8.05 -13.99 -19.37
N LEU A 257 -8.86 -13.41 -18.46
CA LEU A 257 -8.60 -13.47 -17.04
C LEU A 257 -8.53 -14.92 -16.54
N MET A 258 -9.51 -15.76 -16.92
CA MET A 258 -9.54 -17.17 -16.54
C MET A 258 -8.35 -18.00 -17.07
N GLN A 259 -7.69 -17.54 -18.12
CA GLN A 259 -6.47 -18.17 -18.64
C GLN A 259 -5.19 -17.76 -17.88
N MET A 260 -5.26 -16.70 -17.08
CA MET A 260 -4.11 -16.15 -16.34
C MET A 260 -4.02 -16.69 -14.91
N VAL A 261 -5.09 -17.26 -14.41
CA VAL A 261 -5.27 -17.74 -13.03
C VAL A 261 -5.30 -19.26 -13.00
#